data_ac38869949523376360fbd6c43d92808
#
_entry.id   ac38869949523376360fbd6c43d92808
#
_cell.length_a   1.000
_cell.length_b   1.000
_cell.length_c   1.000
_cell.angle_alpha   90.00
_cell.angle_beta   90.00
_cell.angle_gamma   90.00
#
_symmetry.space_group_name_H-M   'P 1'
#
loop_
_entity.id
_entity.type
_entity.pdbx_description
1 polymer ?
#
loop_
_entity_poly.entity_id
_entity_poly.type
_entity_poly.pdbx_seq_one_letter_code
_entity_poly.pdbx_strand_id
1 'polypeptide(L)'
;ASLRLWPYDTPSGSVLVYGPGLLRTAALRDSTVHLTGDTAAPAGLEVWGPRGADAVTWNGRAVPTVATGADSLRAVAPLPGVPKLRLPALGGWRARTENPESAPGFDDSAWRVADKKASHSTTPVPEGRPVLFADDYGFHYGDVWYRGTLTDAAGLESVKLSYSTGTLGLLMAWLDGEPLGTHRMPVPDNSTIRKGTWTDTAVFEVPGQLRAGGRHVLSVLVRRMAHDQDGASRDTHKAARGLTAVSFTGGAPKAVWRIQGEAAPDPVRGPLNNGGLYGERAGWHLPGFPDGDWEPVAFPRAEWRQGVTWYRTTFRLAVPTGVDASVGLTLQDDPGRAYRAQIFLNGWNLGQYVNDVGPQHTFVLPNGILRTRGTNTLALAVLSEARTASGPGRVELTLLGGTAGGVPVAAVHSPGR
;
A
#
# COMPACT_ATOMS: atom_id res chain seq x y z
N ALA A 1 -33.25 -20.85 10.45
CA ALA A 1 -32.71 -22.19 10.74
C ALA A 1 -31.85 -22.69 9.58
N SER A 2 -32.27 -22.47 8.33
CA SER A 2 -31.58 -22.98 7.12
C SER A 2 -30.13 -22.50 6.96
N LEU A 3 -29.75 -21.34 7.45
CA LEU A 3 -28.40 -20.78 7.32
C LEU A 3 -27.31 -21.48 8.17
N ARG A 4 -27.67 -22.48 8.98
CA ARG A 4 -26.74 -23.25 9.81
C ARG A 4 -26.87 -24.76 9.62
N LEU A 5 -27.44 -25.18 8.52
CA LEU A 5 -27.66 -26.59 8.17
C LEU A 5 -26.81 -26.90 6.94
N TRP A 6 -25.86 -27.80 7.12
CA TRP A 6 -24.82 -28.13 6.15
C TRP A 6 -24.93 -29.59 5.69
N PRO A 7 -25.47 -29.89 4.50
CA PRO A 7 -25.35 -31.21 3.91
C PRO A 7 -23.93 -31.43 3.37
N TYR A 8 -23.41 -32.62 3.54
CA TYR A 8 -22.09 -33.01 3.03
C TYR A 8 -22.09 -34.47 2.63
N ASP A 9 -21.77 -34.75 1.35
CA ASP A 9 -21.70 -36.11 0.85
C ASP A 9 -20.32 -36.71 1.12
N THR A 10 -20.30 -37.92 1.68
CA THR A 10 -19.10 -38.69 1.92
C THR A 10 -19.18 -40.02 1.16
N PRO A 11 -18.08 -40.73 0.90
CA PRO A 11 -18.12 -42.06 0.28
C PRO A 11 -18.97 -43.07 1.06
N SER A 12 -19.19 -42.86 2.36
CA SER A 12 -19.94 -43.72 3.25
C SER A 12 -21.41 -43.32 3.44
N GLY A 13 -21.84 -42.28 2.73
CA GLY A 13 -23.18 -41.70 2.84
C GLY A 13 -23.21 -40.22 3.20
N SER A 14 -24.39 -39.62 3.14
CA SER A 14 -24.54 -38.19 3.44
C SER A 14 -24.50 -37.92 4.95
N VAL A 15 -23.88 -36.82 5.29
CA VAL A 15 -23.84 -36.24 6.65
C VAL A 15 -24.58 -34.93 6.62
N LEU A 16 -25.48 -34.70 7.58
CA LEU A 16 -26.13 -33.44 7.78
C LEU A 16 -25.66 -32.83 9.12
N VAL A 17 -25.19 -31.60 9.10
CA VAL A 17 -24.64 -30.93 10.29
C VAL A 17 -25.40 -29.65 10.53
N TYR A 18 -25.88 -29.48 11.74
CA TYR A 18 -26.51 -28.24 12.22
C TYR A 18 -25.63 -27.56 13.28
N GLY A 19 -25.49 -26.24 13.16
CA GLY A 19 -24.95 -25.40 14.23
C GLY A 19 -23.76 -24.53 13.89
N PRO A 20 -22.66 -25.03 13.29
CA PRO A 20 -21.49 -24.20 12.99
C PRO A 20 -21.82 -23.10 11.97
N GLY A 21 -21.08 -22.00 12.02
CA GLY A 21 -21.20 -20.91 11.05
C GLY A 21 -20.75 -21.31 9.65
N LEU A 22 -19.77 -22.21 9.57
CA LEU A 22 -19.29 -22.81 8.34
C LEU A 22 -18.84 -24.25 8.59
N LEU A 23 -19.28 -25.18 7.74
CA LEU A 23 -18.71 -26.53 7.65
C LEU A 23 -17.76 -26.58 6.45
N ARG A 24 -16.50 -27.00 6.66
CA ARG A 24 -15.48 -27.11 5.60
C ARG A 24 -15.39 -28.53 5.07
N THR A 25 -15.32 -29.51 5.97
CA THR A 25 -15.23 -30.92 5.61
C THR A 25 -16.02 -31.77 6.58
N ALA A 26 -16.54 -32.89 6.05
CA ALA A 26 -17.04 -34.00 6.82
C ALA A 26 -16.45 -35.28 6.26
N ALA A 27 -16.06 -36.21 7.13
CA ALA A 27 -15.61 -37.54 6.74
C ALA A 27 -16.02 -38.56 7.81
N LEU A 28 -16.47 -39.73 7.39
CA LEU A 28 -16.68 -40.86 8.28
C LEU A 28 -15.47 -41.80 8.20
N ARG A 29 -14.85 -42.06 9.33
CA ARG A 29 -13.77 -43.05 9.48
C ARG A 29 -14.10 -43.93 10.68
N ASP A 30 -14.10 -45.22 10.47
CA ASP A 30 -14.64 -46.18 11.45
C ASP A 30 -16.08 -45.74 11.83
N SER A 31 -16.38 -45.49 13.08
CA SER A 31 -17.70 -45.01 13.54
C SER A 31 -17.70 -43.50 13.86
N THR A 32 -16.62 -42.78 13.57
CA THR A 32 -16.45 -41.36 13.95
C THR A 32 -16.68 -40.46 12.75
N VAL A 33 -17.56 -39.46 12.93
CA VAL A 33 -17.76 -38.35 11.99
C VAL A 33 -16.73 -37.24 12.31
N HIS A 34 -15.77 -37.06 11.43
CA HIS A 34 -14.75 -36.01 11.54
C HIS A 34 -15.21 -34.75 10.81
N LEU A 35 -15.40 -33.67 11.54
CA LEU A 35 -15.85 -32.39 11.03
C LEU A 35 -14.76 -31.33 11.17
N THR A 36 -14.63 -30.49 10.15
CA THR A 36 -13.85 -29.24 10.26
C THR A 36 -14.71 -28.07 9.84
N GLY A 37 -14.50 -26.93 10.50
CA GLY A 37 -15.30 -25.74 10.19
C GLY A 37 -15.04 -24.59 11.16
N ASP A 38 -15.90 -23.57 11.10
CA ASP A 38 -15.73 -22.32 11.81
C ASP A 38 -16.95 -21.96 12.67
N THR A 39 -16.65 -21.37 13.84
CA THR A 39 -17.63 -20.78 14.74
C THR A 39 -17.20 -19.38 15.14
N ALA A 40 -18.02 -18.36 14.88
CA ALA A 40 -17.76 -16.99 15.34
C ALA A 40 -18.17 -16.81 16.82
N ALA A 41 -19.25 -17.47 17.22
CA ALA A 41 -19.78 -17.50 18.58
C ALA A 41 -19.99 -18.94 19.04
N PRO A 42 -20.14 -19.22 20.33
CA PRO A 42 -20.50 -20.57 20.79
C PRO A 42 -21.76 -21.07 20.06
N ALA A 43 -21.71 -22.31 19.53
CA ALA A 43 -22.76 -22.86 18.72
C ALA A 43 -23.08 -24.31 19.15
N GLY A 44 -24.36 -24.66 19.26
CA GLY A 44 -24.76 -26.06 19.42
C GLY A 44 -24.36 -26.85 18.18
N LEU A 45 -24.05 -28.14 18.33
CA LEU A 45 -23.77 -29.04 17.22
C LEU A 45 -24.75 -30.21 17.28
N GLU A 46 -25.37 -30.50 16.14
CA GLU A 46 -26.13 -31.71 15.93
C GLU A 46 -25.77 -32.33 14.57
N VAL A 47 -25.55 -33.65 14.55
CA VAL A 47 -25.02 -34.35 13.39
C VAL A 47 -25.91 -35.57 13.10
N TRP A 48 -26.44 -35.65 11.88
CA TRP A 48 -27.06 -36.82 11.32
C TRP A 48 -26.04 -37.50 10.40
N GLY A 49 -25.53 -38.62 10.81
CA GLY A 49 -24.52 -39.36 10.04
C GLY A 49 -25.09 -40.63 9.40
N PRO A 50 -24.29 -41.32 8.57
CA PRO A 50 -24.61 -42.68 8.10
C PRO A 50 -24.81 -43.65 9.28
N ARG A 51 -25.51 -44.78 9.00
CA ARG A 51 -25.70 -45.83 10.01
C ARG A 51 -24.39 -46.30 10.62
N GLY A 52 -24.32 -46.40 11.95
CA GLY A 52 -23.13 -46.82 12.69
C GLY A 52 -22.21 -45.68 13.10
N ALA A 53 -22.52 -44.43 12.78
CA ALA A 53 -21.81 -43.27 13.35
C ALA A 53 -22.21 -43.11 14.82
N ASP A 54 -21.24 -43.16 15.72
CA ASP A 54 -21.44 -43.08 17.19
C ASP A 54 -20.60 -42.01 17.89
N ALA A 55 -19.64 -41.42 17.18
CA ALA A 55 -18.77 -40.38 17.69
C ALA A 55 -18.60 -39.23 16.72
N VAL A 56 -18.22 -38.04 17.25
CA VAL A 56 -17.98 -36.84 16.48
C VAL A 56 -16.66 -36.17 16.92
N THR A 57 -15.89 -35.68 15.95
CA THR A 57 -14.80 -34.75 16.22
C THR A 57 -15.06 -33.41 15.52
N TRP A 58 -14.62 -32.33 16.14
CA TRP A 58 -14.65 -30.99 15.59
C TRP A 58 -13.25 -30.38 15.57
N ASN A 59 -12.74 -30.02 14.41
CA ASN A 59 -11.38 -29.49 14.22
C ASN A 59 -10.31 -30.34 14.93
N GLY A 60 -10.44 -31.68 14.82
CA GLY A 60 -9.52 -32.65 15.38
C GLY A 60 -9.69 -32.95 16.89
N ARG A 61 -10.69 -32.37 17.54
CA ARG A 61 -11.00 -32.60 18.97
C ARG A 61 -12.28 -33.42 19.12
N ALA A 62 -12.28 -34.42 20.00
CA ALA A 62 -13.48 -35.16 20.32
C ALA A 62 -14.56 -34.26 20.91
N VAL A 63 -15.79 -34.43 20.44
CA VAL A 63 -16.97 -33.72 20.96
C VAL A 63 -17.84 -34.73 21.71
N PRO A 64 -18.02 -34.58 23.03
CA PRO A 64 -18.97 -35.42 23.78
C PRO A 64 -20.38 -35.20 23.18
N THR A 65 -21.03 -36.32 22.82
CA THR A 65 -22.37 -36.30 22.22
C THR A 65 -23.32 -37.25 22.93
N VAL A 66 -24.60 -37.00 22.75
CA VAL A 66 -25.68 -37.90 23.14
C VAL A 66 -26.51 -38.20 21.92
N ALA A 67 -26.97 -39.48 21.77
CA ALA A 67 -27.92 -39.87 20.76
C ALA A 67 -29.29 -39.26 21.07
N THR A 68 -29.97 -38.80 20.01
CA THR A 68 -31.33 -38.26 20.12
C THR A 68 -32.34 -39.23 19.52
N GLY A 69 -33.64 -39.01 19.83
CA GLY A 69 -34.72 -39.80 19.23
C GLY A 69 -34.94 -39.52 17.72
N ALA A 70 -34.15 -38.63 17.11
CA ALA A 70 -34.17 -38.31 15.69
C ALA A 70 -32.98 -38.88 14.93
N ASP A 71 -32.37 -39.96 15.44
CA ASP A 71 -31.18 -40.63 14.85
C ASP A 71 -30.01 -39.66 14.63
N SER A 72 -29.84 -38.70 15.51
CA SER A 72 -28.72 -37.75 15.49
C SER A 72 -27.84 -37.84 16.72
N LEU A 73 -26.60 -37.32 16.59
CA LEU A 73 -25.66 -37.09 17.69
C LEU A 73 -25.67 -35.60 18.03
N ARG A 74 -26.09 -35.26 19.25
CA ARG A 74 -26.10 -33.86 19.72
C ARG A 74 -24.98 -33.62 20.73
N ALA A 75 -24.21 -32.56 20.51
CA ALA A 75 -23.14 -32.18 21.42
C ALA A 75 -23.71 -31.81 22.81
N VAL A 76 -23.07 -32.29 23.87
CA VAL A 76 -23.41 -32.03 25.27
C VAL A 76 -23.16 -30.55 25.62
N ALA A 77 -22.12 -29.97 25.04
CA ALA A 77 -21.77 -28.56 25.24
C ALA A 77 -21.62 -27.85 23.87
N PRO A 78 -21.88 -26.53 23.78
CA PRO A 78 -21.67 -25.78 22.56
C PRO A 78 -20.22 -25.88 22.07
N LEU A 79 -20.02 -25.90 20.75
CA LEU A 79 -18.72 -25.66 20.14
C LEU A 79 -18.19 -24.30 20.57
N PRO A 80 -16.89 -24.16 20.84
CA PRO A 80 -16.32 -22.89 21.28
C PRO A 80 -16.41 -21.84 20.19
N GLY A 81 -16.73 -20.62 20.57
CA GLY A 81 -16.58 -19.44 19.72
C GLY A 81 -15.17 -18.84 19.81
N VAL A 82 -14.99 -17.70 19.18
CA VAL A 82 -13.71 -16.96 19.24
C VAL A 82 -13.46 -16.46 20.65
N PRO A 83 -12.28 -16.72 21.23
CA PRO A 83 -11.93 -16.15 22.52
C PRO A 83 -11.75 -14.63 22.38
N LYS A 84 -11.85 -13.90 23.49
CA LYS A 84 -11.59 -12.45 23.47
C LYS A 84 -10.14 -12.18 23.08
N LEU A 85 -9.94 -11.65 21.88
CA LEU A 85 -8.62 -11.25 21.39
C LEU A 85 -8.29 -9.84 21.87
N ARG A 86 -7.04 -9.62 22.24
CA ARG A 86 -6.49 -8.31 22.55
C ARG A 86 -5.36 -8.01 21.58
N LEU A 87 -5.47 -6.89 20.87
CA LEU A 87 -4.42 -6.39 20.00
C LEU A 87 -3.48 -5.49 20.81
N PRO A 88 -2.16 -5.51 20.53
CA PRO A 88 -1.23 -4.59 21.17
C PRO A 88 -1.46 -3.17 20.68
N ALA A 89 -1.18 -2.19 21.53
CA ALA A 89 -1.04 -0.81 21.07
C ALA A 89 0.23 -0.68 20.21
N LEU A 90 0.16 0.14 19.17
CA LEU A 90 1.34 0.48 18.39
C LEU A 90 2.08 1.62 19.10
N GLY A 91 3.36 1.41 19.35
CA GLY A 91 4.23 2.38 20.03
C GLY A 91 5.68 2.16 19.67
N GLY A 92 6.59 2.91 20.31
CA GLY A 92 8.02 2.81 20.02
C GLY A 92 8.36 3.21 18.57
N TRP A 93 7.60 4.14 18.01
CA TRP A 93 7.82 4.61 16.65
C TRP A 93 9.15 5.33 16.54
N ARG A 94 9.78 5.14 15.38
CA ARG A 94 10.98 5.84 14.97
C ARG A 94 10.74 6.50 13.63
N ALA A 95 11.29 7.70 13.43
CA ALA A 95 11.11 8.48 12.22
C ALA A 95 12.44 8.90 11.59
N ARG A 96 12.45 8.97 10.28
CA ARG A 96 13.55 9.51 9.48
C ARG A 96 13.00 10.24 8.28
N THR A 97 13.42 11.49 8.12
CA THR A 97 13.12 12.26 6.90
C THR A 97 13.94 11.71 5.74
N GLU A 98 13.31 11.61 4.61
CA GLU A 98 13.90 11.22 3.32
C GLU A 98 14.12 12.48 2.47
N ASN A 99 14.43 12.29 1.22
CA ASN A 99 14.68 13.19 0.08
C ASN A 99 16.12 13.65 -0.04
N PRO A 100 17.12 12.77 0.09
CA PRO A 100 18.48 13.15 -0.22
C PRO A 100 18.64 13.59 -1.68
N GLU A 101 17.75 13.13 -2.56
CA GLU A 101 17.70 13.48 -3.98
C GLU A 101 17.40 14.96 -4.24
N SER A 102 16.81 15.67 -3.27
CA SER A 102 16.60 17.11 -3.40
C SER A 102 17.91 17.91 -3.23
N ALA A 103 18.89 17.36 -2.52
CA ALA A 103 20.16 18.03 -2.26
C ALA A 103 20.99 18.17 -3.54
N PRO A 104 21.62 19.34 -3.81
CA PRO A 104 22.40 19.54 -5.02
C PRO A 104 23.63 18.62 -5.13
N GLY A 105 24.20 18.20 -3.99
CA GLY A 105 25.36 17.29 -3.93
C GLY A 105 25.00 15.80 -3.92
N PHE A 106 23.74 15.42 -4.09
CA PHE A 106 23.35 14.01 -4.19
C PHE A 106 23.97 13.38 -5.42
N ASP A 107 24.56 12.19 -5.26
CA ASP A 107 25.12 11.42 -6.37
C ASP A 107 24.04 10.69 -7.16
N ASP A 108 23.72 11.22 -8.33
CA ASP A 108 22.77 10.64 -9.26
C ASP A 108 23.48 9.97 -10.47
N SER A 109 24.77 9.70 -10.40
CA SER A 109 25.57 9.17 -11.51
C SER A 109 25.07 7.81 -12.01
N ALA A 110 24.50 7.00 -11.12
CA ALA A 110 23.90 5.70 -11.46
C ALA A 110 22.49 5.81 -12.07
N TRP A 111 21.87 6.99 -12.07
CA TRP A 111 20.54 7.17 -12.64
C TRP A 111 20.58 7.19 -14.17
N ARG A 112 19.47 6.81 -14.80
CA ARG A 112 19.35 6.86 -16.25
C ARG A 112 19.39 8.29 -16.73
N VAL A 113 20.19 8.56 -17.78
CA VAL A 113 20.15 9.84 -18.47
C VAL A 113 18.88 9.90 -19.29
N ALA A 114 18.10 11.00 -19.14
CA ALA A 114 16.89 11.20 -19.88
C ALA A 114 17.18 12.03 -21.13
N ASP A 115 17.63 11.37 -22.19
CA ASP A 115 18.12 11.96 -23.44
C ASP A 115 17.37 11.47 -24.70
N LYS A 116 16.36 10.61 -24.55
CA LYS A 116 15.57 10.12 -25.67
C LYS A 116 14.93 11.27 -26.47
N LYS A 117 14.82 11.10 -27.79
CA LYS A 117 14.26 12.10 -28.73
C LYS A 117 12.93 11.66 -29.31
N ALA A 118 12.53 10.42 -29.10
CA ALA A 118 11.27 9.85 -29.57
C ALA A 118 10.63 9.02 -28.47
N SER A 119 9.32 8.90 -28.52
CA SER A 119 8.50 8.11 -27.59
C SER A 119 7.49 7.28 -28.37
N HIS A 120 7.03 6.18 -27.77
CA HIS A 120 5.88 5.40 -28.23
C HIS A 120 4.55 5.91 -27.63
N SER A 121 4.62 6.93 -26.78
CA SER A 121 3.44 7.55 -26.20
C SER A 121 2.63 8.34 -27.24
N THR A 122 1.31 8.44 -27.01
CA THR A 122 0.43 9.34 -27.76
C THR A 122 0.59 10.80 -27.36
N THR A 123 1.31 11.09 -26.27
CA THR A 123 1.64 12.44 -25.83
C THR A 123 2.72 13.04 -26.74
N PRO A 124 2.51 14.25 -27.29
CA PRO A 124 3.52 14.89 -28.13
C PRO A 124 4.85 15.11 -27.41
N VAL A 125 5.94 14.79 -28.08
CA VAL A 125 7.29 15.07 -27.58
C VAL A 125 7.58 16.55 -27.78
N PRO A 126 8.06 17.29 -26.75
CA PRO A 126 8.42 18.69 -26.89
C PRO A 126 9.58 18.87 -27.89
N GLU A 127 9.41 19.76 -28.86
CA GLU A 127 10.42 20.03 -29.88
C GLU A 127 11.75 20.50 -29.27
N GLY A 128 12.86 19.97 -29.75
CA GLY A 128 14.21 20.34 -29.34
C GLY A 128 14.59 19.94 -27.92
N ARG A 129 13.74 19.20 -27.19
CA ARG A 129 13.95 18.78 -25.80
C ARG A 129 13.95 17.26 -25.66
N PRO A 130 14.56 16.71 -24.61
CA PRO A 130 14.49 15.28 -24.38
C PRO A 130 13.09 14.86 -23.92
N VAL A 131 12.73 13.61 -24.21
CA VAL A 131 11.57 12.94 -23.63
C VAL A 131 11.84 12.70 -22.15
N LEU A 132 10.93 13.13 -21.28
CA LEU A 132 11.00 12.91 -19.82
C LEU A 132 9.95 11.92 -19.34
N PHE A 133 9.23 11.25 -20.24
CA PHE A 133 8.15 10.34 -19.90
C PHE A 133 8.69 9.11 -19.15
N ALA A 134 8.18 8.86 -17.95
CA ALA A 134 8.69 7.80 -17.06
C ALA A 134 8.65 6.41 -17.72
N ASP A 135 7.59 6.14 -18.49
CA ASP A 135 7.39 4.85 -19.14
C ASP A 135 8.47 4.55 -20.19
N ASP A 136 8.96 5.58 -20.89
CA ASP A 136 10.05 5.43 -21.87
C ASP A 136 11.37 4.99 -21.24
N TYR A 137 11.53 5.16 -19.94
CA TYR A 137 12.70 4.75 -19.17
C TYR A 137 12.46 3.47 -18.34
N GLY A 138 11.29 2.82 -18.51
CA GLY A 138 10.95 1.57 -17.84
C GLY A 138 10.41 1.75 -16.41
N PHE A 139 10.00 2.97 -16.05
CA PHE A 139 9.42 3.27 -14.75
C PHE A 139 7.90 3.40 -14.88
N HIS A 140 7.20 2.28 -14.77
CA HIS A 140 5.76 2.20 -15.03
C HIS A 140 4.90 2.41 -13.78
N TYR A 141 5.50 2.35 -12.57
CA TYR A 141 4.79 2.35 -11.30
C TYR A 141 5.48 3.22 -10.25
N GLY A 142 4.73 3.60 -9.22
CA GLY A 142 5.25 4.25 -8.03
C GLY A 142 5.72 5.69 -8.23
N ASP A 143 6.66 6.07 -7.41
CA ASP A 143 7.26 7.40 -7.43
C ASP A 143 8.42 7.45 -8.41
N VAL A 144 8.56 8.58 -9.11
CA VAL A 144 9.64 8.80 -10.05
C VAL A 144 10.34 10.12 -9.73
N TRP A 145 11.64 10.06 -9.54
CA TRP A 145 12.49 11.22 -9.36
C TRP A 145 13.10 11.67 -10.68
N TYR A 146 13.15 12.98 -10.85
CA TYR A 146 13.85 13.67 -11.94
C TYR A 146 14.85 14.63 -11.35
N ARG A 147 16.06 14.66 -11.88
CA ARG A 147 17.08 15.66 -11.52
C ARG A 147 17.61 16.31 -12.77
N GLY A 148 17.37 17.62 -12.90
CA GLY A 148 17.85 18.46 -13.98
C GLY A 148 19.03 19.31 -13.50
N THR A 149 20.23 19.03 -14.01
CA THR A 149 21.35 19.97 -13.84
C THR A 149 21.17 21.10 -14.84
N LEU A 150 20.94 22.29 -14.33
CA LEU A 150 20.76 23.51 -15.10
C LEU A 150 22.08 24.28 -15.19
N THR A 151 22.46 24.73 -16.38
CA THR A 151 23.57 25.65 -16.63
C THR A 151 23.04 26.86 -17.37
N ASP A 152 23.77 27.97 -17.35
CA ASP A 152 23.32 29.26 -17.93
C ASP A 152 21.99 29.74 -17.31
N ALA A 153 21.81 29.51 -15.99
CA ALA A 153 20.55 29.71 -15.29
C ALA A 153 20.43 31.05 -14.56
N ALA A 154 21.40 31.95 -14.73
CA ALA A 154 21.33 33.28 -14.11
C ALA A 154 20.07 34.04 -14.55
N GLY A 155 19.39 34.67 -13.59
CA GLY A 155 18.13 35.39 -13.83
C GLY A 155 16.89 34.47 -13.93
N LEU A 156 16.99 33.20 -13.56
CA LEU A 156 15.85 32.26 -13.56
C LEU A 156 14.77 32.78 -12.60
N GLU A 157 13.59 33.07 -13.11
CA GLU A 157 12.46 33.62 -12.33
C GLU A 157 11.45 32.56 -11.95
N SER A 158 11.09 31.69 -12.89
CA SER A 158 10.15 30.61 -12.60
C SER A 158 10.47 29.31 -13.36
N VAL A 159 9.96 28.23 -12.82
CA VAL A 159 10.00 26.89 -13.41
C VAL A 159 8.59 26.42 -13.66
N LYS A 160 8.29 26.08 -14.91
CA LYS A 160 7.00 25.54 -15.34
C LYS A 160 7.15 24.05 -15.66
N LEU A 161 6.43 23.21 -14.91
CA LEU A 161 6.47 21.74 -15.00
C LEU A 161 5.12 21.23 -15.48
N SER A 162 5.07 20.70 -16.69
CA SER A 162 3.91 19.95 -17.16
C SER A 162 4.11 18.47 -16.85
N TYR A 163 3.08 17.82 -16.33
CA TYR A 163 3.19 16.45 -15.85
C TYR A 163 1.85 15.71 -15.96
N SER A 164 1.92 14.38 -15.94
CA SER A 164 0.75 13.49 -15.96
C SER A 164 0.95 12.37 -14.94
N THR A 165 -0.05 12.17 -14.07
CA THR A 165 0.04 11.20 -12.97
C THR A 165 -1.20 10.33 -12.82
N GLY A 166 -2.24 10.58 -13.60
CA GLY A 166 -3.60 10.16 -13.27
C GLY A 166 -4.20 11.03 -12.16
N THR A 167 -5.47 10.81 -11.88
CA THR A 167 -6.24 11.57 -10.87
C THR A 167 -5.55 11.53 -9.51
N LEU A 168 -5.52 12.67 -8.84
CA LEU A 168 -4.97 12.82 -7.48
C LEU A 168 -3.47 12.49 -7.35
N GLY A 169 -2.75 12.29 -8.43
CA GLY A 169 -1.29 12.28 -8.39
C GLY A 169 -0.75 13.62 -7.93
N LEU A 170 0.52 13.70 -7.60
CA LEU A 170 1.15 14.95 -7.18
C LEU A 170 2.57 15.06 -7.70
N LEU A 171 3.04 16.29 -7.70
CA LEU A 171 4.41 16.67 -8.01
C LEU A 171 4.95 17.51 -6.86
N MET A 172 6.18 17.24 -6.44
CA MET A 172 6.95 18.06 -5.51
C MET A 172 8.22 18.52 -6.20
N ALA A 173 8.61 19.79 -6.03
CA ALA A 173 9.79 20.37 -6.65
C ALA A 173 10.70 21.04 -5.64
N TRP A 174 12.02 20.99 -5.90
CA TRP A 174 13.09 21.63 -5.14
C TRP A 174 14.11 22.24 -6.11
N LEU A 175 14.66 23.38 -5.76
CA LEU A 175 15.81 23.96 -6.44
C LEU A 175 16.97 24.07 -5.45
N ASP A 176 18.08 23.41 -5.72
CA ASP A 176 19.24 23.30 -4.83
C ASP A 176 18.93 22.89 -3.38
N GLY A 177 17.92 22.01 -3.23
CA GLY A 177 17.43 21.55 -1.94
C GLY A 177 16.36 22.41 -1.30
N GLU A 178 16.16 23.64 -1.77
CA GLU A 178 15.10 24.52 -1.29
C GLU A 178 13.75 24.12 -1.90
N PRO A 179 12.70 23.88 -1.08
CA PRO A 179 11.39 23.52 -1.57
C PRO A 179 10.77 24.64 -2.42
N LEU A 180 10.38 24.32 -3.64
CA LEU A 180 9.60 25.24 -4.49
C LEU A 180 8.10 25.09 -4.25
N GLY A 181 7.63 23.90 -3.92
CA GLY A 181 6.23 23.62 -3.62
C GLY A 181 5.75 22.25 -4.09
N THR A 182 4.49 22.00 -3.78
CA THR A 182 3.75 20.78 -4.18
C THR A 182 2.56 21.18 -5.03
N HIS A 183 2.29 20.42 -6.06
CA HIS A 183 1.11 20.59 -6.90
C HIS A 183 0.39 19.23 -7.05
N ARG A 184 -0.92 19.22 -6.78
CA ARG A 184 -1.78 18.03 -6.99
C ARG A 184 -2.43 18.07 -8.35
N MET A 185 -2.47 16.95 -9.02
CA MET A 185 -3.32 16.76 -10.18
C MET A 185 -4.78 16.99 -9.77
N PRO A 186 -5.50 17.92 -10.42
CA PRO A 186 -6.88 18.18 -10.08
C PRO A 186 -7.77 16.94 -10.30
N VAL A 187 -8.87 16.87 -9.58
CA VAL A 187 -9.93 15.89 -9.87
C VAL A 187 -10.60 16.32 -11.17
N PRO A 188 -10.62 15.48 -12.20
CA PRO A 188 -11.19 15.84 -13.46
C PRO A 188 -12.71 15.98 -13.36
N ASP A 189 -13.24 16.95 -14.04
CA ASP A 189 -14.66 17.02 -14.34
C ASP A 189 -15.03 16.08 -15.51
N ASN A 190 -16.32 15.94 -15.77
CA ASN A 190 -16.81 15.10 -16.87
C ASN A 190 -16.27 15.52 -18.25
N SER A 191 -15.91 16.79 -18.43
CA SER A 191 -15.37 17.30 -19.71
C SER A 191 -13.92 16.84 -19.90
N THR A 192 -13.14 16.81 -18.84
CA THR A 192 -11.76 16.34 -18.80
C THR A 192 -11.68 14.82 -19.04
N ILE A 193 -12.58 14.05 -18.42
CA ILE A 193 -12.71 12.61 -18.65
C ILE A 193 -12.98 12.33 -20.14
N ARG A 194 -13.90 13.08 -20.76
CA ARG A 194 -14.22 12.93 -22.19
C ARG A 194 -13.08 13.29 -23.13
N LYS A 195 -12.21 14.21 -22.73
CA LYS A 195 -11.04 14.62 -23.53
C LYS A 195 -9.87 13.64 -23.39
N GLY A 196 -9.86 12.79 -22.37
CA GLY A 196 -8.80 11.82 -22.10
C GLY A 196 -7.45 12.46 -21.80
N THR A 197 -7.44 13.70 -21.28
CA THR A 197 -6.21 14.41 -20.94
C THR A 197 -6.05 14.51 -19.43
N TRP A 198 -4.99 13.93 -18.92
CA TRP A 198 -4.64 13.91 -17.50
C TRP A 198 -3.32 14.65 -17.22
N THR A 199 -3.02 15.62 -18.08
CA THR A 199 -1.84 16.48 -17.95
C THR A 199 -2.23 17.77 -17.29
N ASP A 200 -1.47 18.21 -16.30
CA ASP A 200 -1.58 19.53 -15.70
C ASP A 200 -0.22 20.21 -15.64
N THR A 201 -0.21 21.48 -15.27
CA THR A 201 0.99 22.30 -15.25
C THR A 201 1.11 23.06 -13.94
N ALA A 202 2.21 22.84 -13.25
CA ALA A 202 2.63 23.59 -12.08
C ALA A 202 3.60 24.70 -12.48
N VAL A 203 3.45 25.88 -11.91
CA VAL A 203 4.41 26.98 -12.02
C VAL A 203 4.93 27.30 -10.63
N PHE A 204 6.23 27.28 -10.48
CA PHE A 204 6.91 27.60 -9.23
C PHE A 204 7.83 28.81 -9.42
N GLU A 205 7.64 29.82 -8.58
CA GLU A 205 8.55 30.96 -8.53
C GLU A 205 9.89 30.57 -7.92
N VAL A 206 10.97 31.03 -8.51
CA VAL A 206 12.31 30.82 -7.99
C VAL A 206 12.59 31.84 -6.89
N PRO A 207 12.97 31.38 -5.67
CA PRO A 207 13.34 32.29 -4.59
C PRO A 207 14.45 33.27 -5.00
N GLY A 208 14.32 34.54 -4.59
CA GLY A 208 15.23 35.62 -5.02
C GLY A 208 16.71 35.32 -4.79
N GLN A 209 17.04 34.63 -3.70
CA GLN A 209 18.41 34.25 -3.34
C GLN A 209 19.03 33.24 -4.32
N LEU A 210 18.20 32.46 -5.08
CA LEU A 210 18.68 31.50 -6.06
C LEU A 210 18.77 32.06 -7.50
N ARG A 211 18.23 33.27 -7.74
CA ARG A 211 18.18 33.82 -9.11
C ARG A 211 19.54 34.26 -9.65
N ALA A 212 20.52 34.49 -8.78
CA ALA A 212 21.85 34.94 -9.18
C ALA A 212 22.79 33.80 -9.65
N GLY A 213 22.43 32.55 -9.34
CA GLY A 213 23.26 31.38 -9.65
C GLY A 213 23.23 31.04 -11.14
N GLY A 214 24.40 30.72 -11.69
CA GLY A 214 24.52 30.25 -13.08
C GLY A 214 24.32 28.74 -13.26
N ARG A 215 24.36 28.00 -12.17
CA ARG A 215 24.15 26.53 -12.15
C ARG A 215 23.24 26.18 -10.99
N HIS A 216 22.23 25.34 -11.27
CA HIS A 216 21.30 24.83 -10.29
C HIS A 216 21.00 23.37 -10.50
N VAL A 217 20.45 22.70 -9.47
CA VAL A 217 19.88 21.37 -9.58
C VAL A 217 18.38 21.46 -9.27
N LEU A 218 17.57 21.22 -10.27
CA LEU A 218 16.12 21.10 -10.14
C LEU A 218 15.77 19.65 -9.89
N SER A 219 15.27 19.35 -8.69
CA SER A 219 14.83 18.01 -8.30
C SER A 219 13.31 17.97 -8.26
N VAL A 220 12.72 16.95 -8.86
CA VAL A 220 11.26 16.77 -8.96
C VAL A 220 10.89 15.35 -8.62
N LEU A 221 9.99 15.18 -7.64
CA LEU A 221 9.35 13.91 -7.33
C LEU A 221 7.95 13.90 -7.92
N VAL A 222 7.65 12.93 -8.75
CA VAL A 222 6.31 12.73 -9.30
C VAL A 222 5.70 11.47 -8.71
N ARG A 223 4.60 11.63 -7.99
CA ARG A 223 3.79 10.55 -7.44
C ARG A 223 2.73 10.14 -8.44
N ARG A 224 2.86 8.96 -8.99
CA ARG A 224 1.88 8.39 -9.92
C ARG A 224 0.76 7.70 -9.17
N MET A 225 -0.49 7.88 -9.63
CA MET A 225 -1.66 7.23 -9.04
C MET A 225 -2.24 6.14 -9.96
N ALA A 226 -2.32 6.40 -11.26
CA ALA A 226 -2.92 5.49 -12.21
C ALA A 226 -2.48 5.76 -13.65
N HIS A 227 -2.72 4.79 -14.53
CA HIS A 227 -2.82 4.97 -15.97
C HIS A 227 -4.27 5.23 -16.36
N ASP A 228 -4.49 5.91 -17.49
CA ASP A 228 -5.82 6.07 -18.06
C ASP A 228 -6.35 4.73 -18.56
N GLN A 229 -7.65 4.59 -18.54
CA GLN A 229 -8.33 3.48 -19.18
C GLN A 229 -8.46 3.73 -20.68
N ASP A 230 -8.33 2.68 -21.46
CA ASP A 230 -8.62 2.71 -22.90
C ASP A 230 -10.11 2.48 -23.12
N GLY A 231 -10.91 3.49 -22.82
CA GLY A 231 -12.37 3.47 -23.01
C GLY A 231 -12.84 4.05 -24.35
N ALA A 232 -11.92 4.53 -25.18
CA ALA A 232 -12.24 5.18 -26.46
C ALA A 232 -11.12 4.96 -27.48
N SER A 233 -11.41 5.23 -28.75
CA SER A 233 -10.49 5.08 -29.90
C SER A 233 -9.27 6.01 -29.89
N ARG A 234 -8.79 6.46 -28.74
CA ARG A 234 -7.72 7.46 -28.61
C ARG A 234 -6.42 6.94 -28.01
N ASP A 235 -6.33 5.65 -27.70
CA ASP A 235 -5.16 5.04 -27.07
C ASP A 235 -4.68 5.78 -25.80
N THR A 236 -5.60 6.26 -24.97
CA THR A 236 -5.27 7.07 -23.78
C THR A 236 -4.43 6.32 -22.75
N HIS A 237 -4.49 4.98 -22.77
CA HIS A 237 -3.61 4.13 -21.95
C HIS A 237 -2.13 4.26 -22.34
N LYS A 238 -1.81 4.75 -23.54
CA LYS A 238 -0.45 5.04 -24.00
C LYS A 238 -0.02 6.49 -23.72
N ALA A 239 -0.89 7.31 -23.11
CA ALA A 239 -0.52 8.66 -22.73
C ALA A 239 0.66 8.65 -21.73
N ALA A 240 1.56 9.62 -21.90
CA ALA A 240 2.75 9.73 -21.07
C ALA A 240 2.42 9.88 -19.59
N ARG A 241 3.29 9.38 -18.73
CA ARG A 241 3.27 9.57 -17.28
C ARG A 241 4.60 10.11 -16.79
N GLY A 242 4.55 10.90 -15.71
CA GLY A 242 5.68 11.63 -15.19
C GLY A 242 5.74 13.05 -15.75
N LEU A 243 6.91 13.65 -15.83
CA LEU A 243 7.10 14.94 -16.49
C LEU A 243 6.88 14.82 -18.00
N THR A 244 6.08 15.72 -18.55
CA THR A 244 5.82 15.78 -20.00
C THR A 244 6.53 16.95 -20.68
N ALA A 245 6.71 18.06 -19.97
CA ALA A 245 7.50 19.19 -20.46
C ALA A 245 8.04 20.03 -19.29
N VAL A 246 9.17 20.69 -19.51
CA VAL A 246 9.76 21.67 -18.60
C VAL A 246 10.10 22.94 -19.38
N SER A 247 9.72 24.09 -18.83
CA SER A 247 10.11 25.38 -19.35
C SER A 247 10.44 26.38 -18.24
N PHE A 248 11.10 27.44 -18.58
CA PHE A 248 11.66 28.42 -17.66
C PHE A 248 11.32 29.85 -18.11
N THR A 249 11.26 30.78 -17.14
CA THR A 249 11.18 32.22 -17.43
C THR A 249 12.33 32.95 -16.71
N GLY A 250 12.66 34.16 -17.16
CA GLY A 250 13.76 34.99 -16.65
C GLY A 250 15.15 34.50 -17.05
N GLY A 251 15.26 33.33 -17.70
CA GLY A 251 16.51 32.76 -18.18
C GLY A 251 16.24 31.67 -19.22
N ALA A 252 17.27 31.21 -19.89
CA ALA A 252 17.20 30.12 -20.86
C ALA A 252 18.20 28.99 -20.52
N PRO A 253 18.05 28.35 -19.35
CA PRO A 253 19.03 27.36 -18.91
C PRO A 253 19.05 26.15 -19.83
N LYS A 254 20.25 25.61 -20.04
CA LYS A 254 20.43 24.26 -20.58
C LYS A 254 20.25 23.27 -19.47
N ALA A 255 19.53 22.19 -19.72
CA ALA A 255 19.24 21.15 -18.73
C ALA A 255 19.73 19.80 -19.18
N VAL A 256 20.48 19.12 -18.33
CA VAL A 256 20.78 17.68 -18.46
C VAL A 256 19.95 16.94 -17.40
N TRP A 257 19.13 16.02 -17.87
CA TRP A 257 18.18 15.32 -17.01
C TRP A 257 18.63 13.89 -16.70
N ARG A 258 18.41 13.51 -15.45
CA ARG A 258 18.47 12.13 -14.99
C ARG A 258 17.15 11.74 -14.35
N ILE A 259 16.80 10.46 -14.49
CA ILE A 259 15.53 9.91 -14.03
C ILE A 259 15.75 8.61 -13.24
N GLN A 260 15.02 8.44 -12.16
CA GLN A 260 15.04 7.25 -11.32
C GLN A 260 13.64 6.95 -10.78
N GLY A 261 13.22 5.74 -10.96
CA GLY A 261 12.03 5.13 -10.37
C GLY A 261 12.35 3.70 -9.97
N GLU A 262 11.34 2.87 -9.80
CA GLU A 262 11.51 1.43 -9.61
C GLU A 262 11.22 0.70 -10.91
N ALA A 263 12.20 -0.03 -11.42
CA ALA A 263 12.00 -0.92 -12.55
C ALA A 263 11.35 -2.22 -12.08
N ALA A 264 10.39 -2.74 -12.85
CA ALA A 264 9.82 -4.04 -12.57
C ALA A 264 10.93 -5.12 -12.62
N PRO A 265 11.08 -5.97 -11.59
CA PRO A 265 12.05 -7.05 -11.60
C PRO A 265 11.71 -8.12 -12.64
N ASP A 266 10.44 -8.22 -13.00
CA ASP A 266 9.91 -9.13 -14.00
C ASP A 266 8.97 -8.34 -14.91
N PRO A 267 9.26 -8.22 -16.23
CA PRO A 267 8.44 -7.42 -17.14
C PRO A 267 7.02 -7.97 -17.32
N VAL A 268 6.77 -9.22 -16.98
CA VAL A 268 5.45 -9.85 -17.09
C VAL A 268 4.62 -9.64 -15.83
N ARG A 269 5.25 -9.73 -14.64
CA ARG A 269 4.56 -9.67 -13.36
C ARG A 269 4.51 -8.27 -12.75
N GLY A 270 5.32 -7.35 -13.26
CA GLY A 270 5.45 -6.01 -12.72
C GLY A 270 6.22 -5.95 -11.40
N PRO A 271 6.25 -4.78 -10.74
CA PRO A 271 6.94 -4.61 -9.48
C PRO A 271 6.21 -5.32 -8.34
N LEU A 272 6.97 -5.79 -7.34
CA LEU A 272 6.41 -6.38 -6.13
C LEU A 272 5.84 -5.34 -5.16
N ASN A 273 6.40 -4.12 -5.19
CA ASN A 273 5.98 -2.96 -4.42
C ASN A 273 5.87 -1.74 -5.34
N ASN A 274 5.36 -0.62 -4.82
CA ASN A 274 5.27 0.62 -5.61
C ASN A 274 6.63 1.21 -5.98
N GLY A 275 7.63 1.08 -5.11
CA GLY A 275 9.00 1.51 -5.36
C GLY A 275 9.18 3.00 -5.69
N GLY A 276 10.42 3.37 -5.90
CA GLY A 276 10.81 4.68 -6.38
C GLY A 276 11.22 5.68 -5.30
N LEU A 277 10.73 5.56 -4.07
CA LEU A 277 11.23 6.35 -2.94
C LEU A 277 12.64 5.89 -2.52
N TYR A 278 13.45 6.82 -2.02
CA TYR A 278 14.79 6.50 -1.52
C TYR A 278 14.75 5.43 -0.44
N GLY A 279 13.87 5.56 0.55
CA GLY A 279 13.74 4.60 1.64
C GLY A 279 13.32 3.21 1.17
N GLU A 280 12.52 3.08 0.09
CA GLU A 280 12.24 1.78 -0.51
C GLU A 280 13.50 1.18 -1.13
N ARG A 281 14.23 1.95 -1.94
CA ARG A 281 15.50 1.51 -2.55
C ARG A 281 16.56 1.18 -1.51
N ALA A 282 16.56 1.89 -0.38
CA ALA A 282 17.45 1.64 0.75
C ALA A 282 16.98 0.51 1.69
N GLY A 283 15.80 -0.05 1.45
CA GLY A 283 15.23 -1.15 2.24
C GLY A 283 14.68 -0.74 3.60
N TRP A 284 14.31 0.54 3.79
CA TRP A 284 13.80 1.07 5.06
C TRP A 284 12.48 0.43 5.51
N HIS A 285 11.72 -0.15 4.60
CA HIS A 285 10.48 -0.88 4.85
C HIS A 285 10.69 -2.34 5.27
N LEU A 286 11.91 -2.87 5.15
CA LEU A 286 12.19 -4.30 5.34
C LEU A 286 12.28 -4.68 6.83
N PRO A 287 11.84 -5.89 7.22
CA PRO A 287 12.15 -6.43 8.52
C PRO A 287 13.67 -6.51 8.76
N GLY A 288 14.09 -6.19 9.98
CA GLY A 288 15.51 -6.23 10.36
C GLY A 288 16.36 -5.05 9.89
N PHE A 289 15.79 -4.09 9.16
CA PHE A 289 16.50 -2.85 8.87
C PHE A 289 16.91 -2.15 10.18
N PRO A 290 18.18 -1.72 10.33
CA PRO A 290 18.66 -1.06 11.54
C PRO A 290 18.15 0.38 11.61
N ASP A 291 17.17 0.63 12.48
CA ASP A 291 16.55 1.94 12.69
C ASP A 291 16.90 2.55 14.05
N GLY A 292 17.94 2.05 14.71
CA GLY A 292 18.35 2.48 16.04
C GLY A 292 18.80 3.94 16.13
N ASP A 293 19.30 4.50 15.03
CA ASP A 293 19.72 5.90 14.88
C ASP A 293 18.58 6.86 14.46
N TRP A 294 17.37 6.32 14.21
CA TRP A 294 16.22 7.14 13.85
C TRP A 294 15.64 7.86 15.07
N GLU A 295 15.03 9.03 14.83
CA GLU A 295 14.39 9.82 15.88
C GLU A 295 13.23 9.05 16.54
N PRO A 296 13.22 8.87 17.88
CA PRO A 296 12.07 8.36 18.58
C PRO A 296 10.89 9.34 18.50
N VAL A 297 9.71 8.85 18.14
CA VAL A 297 8.53 9.71 17.96
C VAL A 297 7.26 9.04 18.51
N ALA A 298 6.23 9.86 18.69
CA ALA A 298 4.88 9.40 19.04
C ALA A 298 3.85 10.12 18.15
N PHE A 299 2.71 9.48 17.92
CA PHE A 299 1.56 10.11 17.28
C PHE A 299 0.59 10.71 18.31
N PRO A 300 -0.11 11.81 17.99
CA PRO A 300 -0.13 12.55 16.73
C PRO A 300 1.18 13.31 16.47
N ARG A 301 1.60 13.35 15.22
CA ARG A 301 2.75 14.15 14.80
C ARG A 301 2.37 15.09 13.66
N ALA A 302 2.91 16.30 13.70
CA ALA A 302 2.73 17.29 12.64
C ALA A 302 4.05 17.46 11.87
N GLU A 303 4.00 17.28 10.57
CA GLU A 303 5.07 17.63 9.65
C GLU A 303 4.70 18.92 8.91
N TRP A 304 5.63 19.86 8.90
CA TRP A 304 5.45 21.16 8.23
C TRP A 304 6.39 21.32 7.03
N ARG A 305 7.16 20.27 6.70
CA ARG A 305 8.09 20.26 5.59
C ARG A 305 7.53 19.48 4.43
N GLN A 306 7.71 20.01 3.22
CA GLN A 306 7.49 19.27 1.99
C GLN A 306 8.44 18.09 1.90
N GLY A 307 7.93 16.93 1.55
CA GLY A 307 8.75 15.75 1.32
C GLY A 307 8.19 14.48 1.96
N VAL A 308 9.06 13.51 2.17
CA VAL A 308 8.71 12.19 2.71
C VAL A 308 9.37 11.98 4.06
N THR A 309 8.59 11.52 5.03
CA THR A 309 9.07 11.04 6.32
C THR A 309 8.66 9.60 6.51
N TRP A 310 9.62 8.76 6.83
CA TRP A 310 9.39 7.37 7.16
C TRP A 310 9.18 7.20 8.66
N TYR A 311 8.19 6.39 9.01
CA TYR A 311 7.90 5.96 10.37
C TYR A 311 7.96 4.46 10.44
N ARG A 312 8.64 3.92 11.44
CA ARG A 312 8.78 2.48 11.65
C ARG A 312 8.44 2.10 13.07
N THR A 313 7.85 0.92 13.23
CA THR A 313 7.67 0.26 14.53
C THR A 313 7.62 -1.24 14.35
N THR A 314 7.73 -1.96 15.43
CA THR A 314 7.47 -3.40 15.52
C THR A 314 6.38 -3.68 16.56
N PHE A 315 5.58 -4.70 16.29
CA PHE A 315 4.59 -5.19 17.21
C PHE A 315 4.53 -6.71 17.20
N ARG A 316 4.10 -7.31 18.31
CA ARG A 316 3.98 -8.75 18.43
C ARG A 316 2.51 -9.15 18.58
N LEU A 317 2.07 -10.11 17.76
CA LEU A 317 0.79 -10.76 17.89
C LEU A 317 0.95 -12.14 18.54
N ALA A 318 -0.11 -12.57 19.23
CA ALA A 318 -0.21 -13.88 19.87
C ALA A 318 -1.64 -14.42 19.72
N VAL A 319 -2.10 -14.56 18.47
CA VAL A 319 -3.41 -15.14 18.18
C VAL A 319 -3.39 -16.62 18.58
N PRO A 320 -4.37 -17.10 19.35
CA PRO A 320 -4.41 -18.49 19.79
C PRO A 320 -4.45 -19.48 18.62
N THR A 321 -3.90 -20.67 18.82
CA THR A 321 -3.98 -21.74 17.82
C THR A 321 -5.43 -22.14 17.58
N GLY A 322 -5.82 -22.35 16.32
CA GLY A 322 -7.19 -22.67 15.93
C GLY A 322 -8.14 -21.46 15.98
N VAL A 323 -7.58 -20.25 15.93
CA VAL A 323 -8.33 -19.02 15.75
C VAL A 323 -7.84 -18.35 14.47
N ASP A 324 -8.76 -18.02 13.58
CA ASP A 324 -8.53 -17.13 12.44
C ASP A 324 -9.02 -15.73 12.86
N ALA A 325 -8.13 -14.75 12.76
CA ALA A 325 -8.42 -13.37 13.14
C ALA A 325 -8.06 -12.42 11.99
N SER A 326 -9.05 -11.64 11.57
CA SER A 326 -8.82 -10.54 10.65
C SER A 326 -8.42 -9.29 11.42
N VAL A 327 -7.22 -8.79 11.16
CA VAL A 327 -6.67 -7.59 11.77
C VAL A 327 -6.52 -6.51 10.72
N GLY A 328 -6.89 -5.29 11.05
CA GLY A 328 -6.70 -4.09 10.24
C GLY A 328 -5.72 -3.12 10.88
N LEU A 329 -5.14 -2.26 10.06
CA LEU A 329 -4.45 -1.04 10.45
C LEU A 329 -5.41 0.13 10.21
N THR A 330 -5.71 0.90 11.25
CA THR A 330 -6.59 2.07 11.16
C THR A 330 -5.79 3.34 11.37
N LEU A 331 -5.93 4.28 10.44
CA LEU A 331 -5.43 5.64 10.55
C LEU A 331 -6.63 6.56 10.82
N GLN A 332 -6.60 7.27 11.97
CA GLN A 332 -7.66 8.19 12.36
C GLN A 332 -7.07 9.58 12.53
N ASP A 333 -7.50 10.51 11.71
CA ASP A 333 -7.03 11.89 11.76
C ASP A 333 -8.02 12.84 11.07
N ASP A 334 -7.76 14.12 11.22
CA ASP A 334 -8.50 15.18 10.58
C ASP A 334 -8.15 15.21 9.07
N PRO A 335 -9.13 15.23 8.16
CA PRO A 335 -8.90 15.40 6.72
C PRO A 335 -8.08 16.65 6.36
N GLY A 336 -8.09 17.68 7.20
CA GLY A 336 -7.28 18.89 7.02
C GLY A 336 -5.77 18.69 7.16
N ARG A 337 -5.31 17.51 7.60
CA ARG A 337 -3.86 17.21 7.78
C ARG A 337 -3.09 17.02 6.48
N ALA A 338 -3.73 16.91 5.35
CA ALA A 338 -3.19 16.93 3.98
C ALA A 338 -1.89 16.13 3.77
N TYR A 339 -1.96 14.80 3.93
CA TYR A 339 -0.84 13.90 3.68
C TYR A 339 -1.27 12.60 3.00
N ARG A 340 -0.30 11.84 2.51
CA ARG A 340 -0.47 10.48 2.01
C ARG A 340 0.52 9.57 2.69
N ALA A 341 0.13 8.33 2.91
CA ALA A 341 1.02 7.32 3.47
C ALA A 341 1.00 6.04 2.65
N GLN A 342 2.15 5.57 2.21
CA GLN A 342 2.30 4.18 1.80
C GLN A 342 2.45 3.32 3.05
N ILE A 343 1.78 2.18 3.06
CA ILE A 343 1.73 1.28 4.20
C ILE A 343 2.48 0.01 3.85
N PHE A 344 3.48 -0.33 4.67
CA PHE A 344 4.28 -1.55 4.50
C PHE A 344 4.16 -2.44 5.73
N LEU A 345 3.83 -3.71 5.51
CA LEU A 345 3.85 -4.74 6.54
C LEU A 345 4.84 -5.82 6.16
N ASN A 346 5.81 -6.09 7.03
CA ASN A 346 6.85 -7.10 6.82
C ASN A 346 7.53 -7.01 5.44
N GLY A 347 7.73 -5.78 4.95
CA GLY A 347 8.34 -5.49 3.66
C GLY A 347 7.37 -5.39 2.47
N TRP A 348 6.12 -5.82 2.62
CA TRP A 348 5.11 -5.74 1.57
C TRP A 348 4.33 -4.44 1.61
N ASN A 349 4.19 -3.76 0.48
CA ASN A 349 3.30 -2.62 0.32
C ASN A 349 1.84 -3.11 0.33
N LEU A 350 1.05 -2.61 1.27
CA LEU A 350 -0.36 -2.96 1.42
C LEU A 350 -1.31 -1.96 0.75
N GLY A 351 -0.77 -0.87 0.25
CA GLY A 351 -1.54 0.19 -0.37
C GLY A 351 -1.20 1.57 0.16
N GLN A 352 -2.03 2.53 -0.21
CA GLN A 352 -1.84 3.93 0.10
C GLN A 352 -3.07 4.51 0.81
N TYR A 353 -2.82 5.20 1.91
CA TYR A 353 -3.78 6.07 2.56
C TYR A 353 -3.64 7.50 2.00
N VAL A 354 -4.75 8.11 1.59
CA VAL A 354 -4.83 9.53 1.21
C VAL A 354 -5.85 10.16 2.14
N ASN A 355 -5.38 11.00 3.07
CA ASN A 355 -6.14 11.35 4.26
C ASN A 355 -7.41 12.19 3.98
N ASP A 356 -7.44 12.94 2.89
CA ASP A 356 -8.55 13.81 2.48
C ASP A 356 -9.37 13.23 1.30
N VAL A 357 -9.18 11.94 0.96
CA VAL A 357 -9.84 11.30 -0.16
C VAL A 357 -10.44 9.95 0.23
N GLY A 358 -11.72 9.82 -0.01
CA GLY A 358 -12.45 8.57 0.21
C GLY A 358 -12.70 8.25 1.69
N PRO A 359 -13.51 7.22 1.97
CA PRO A 359 -13.86 6.85 3.35
C PRO A 359 -12.92 5.79 3.95
N GLN A 360 -11.88 5.33 3.23
CA GLN A 360 -11.06 4.22 3.70
C GLN A 360 -10.01 4.69 4.70
N HIS A 361 -10.24 4.36 5.96
CA HIS A 361 -9.30 4.59 7.07
C HIS A 361 -8.69 3.31 7.62
N THR A 362 -9.22 2.15 7.26
CA THR A 362 -8.77 0.84 7.75
C THR A 362 -8.32 -0.04 6.61
N PHE A 363 -7.11 -0.58 6.73
CA PHE A 363 -6.46 -1.45 5.75
C PHE A 363 -6.31 -2.83 6.36
N VAL A 364 -6.85 -3.86 5.68
CA VAL A 364 -6.69 -5.24 6.11
C VAL A 364 -5.22 -5.62 6.08
N LEU A 365 -4.73 -6.24 7.14
CA LEU A 365 -3.41 -6.85 7.22
C LEU A 365 -3.54 -8.33 6.83
N PRO A 366 -3.15 -8.72 5.60
CA PRO A 366 -3.42 -10.06 5.09
C PRO A 366 -2.71 -11.14 5.88
N ASN A 367 -3.45 -12.17 6.30
CA ASN A 367 -2.85 -13.36 6.91
C ASN A 367 -1.86 -14.00 5.92
N GLY A 368 -0.70 -14.40 6.43
CA GLY A 368 0.44 -14.83 5.62
C GLY A 368 1.50 -13.76 5.54
N ILE A 369 1.17 -12.52 5.15
CA ILE A 369 2.05 -11.36 5.34
C ILE A 369 2.08 -10.99 6.82
N LEU A 370 0.93 -10.85 7.46
CA LEU A 370 0.80 -10.69 8.90
C LEU A 370 1.17 -11.99 9.61
N ARG A 371 2.14 -11.92 10.50
CA ARG A 371 2.50 -13.01 11.41
C ARG A 371 1.57 -12.97 12.63
N THR A 372 0.53 -13.77 12.60
CA THR A 372 -0.47 -13.82 13.67
C THR A 372 0.09 -14.32 15.02
N ARG A 373 1.24 -14.98 14.99
CA ARG A 373 2.03 -15.44 16.16
C ARG A 373 3.49 -15.10 15.95
N GLY A 374 3.86 -13.88 16.31
CA GLY A 374 5.24 -13.41 16.11
C GLY A 374 5.36 -11.91 16.01
N THR A 375 6.56 -11.48 15.71
CA THR A 375 6.90 -10.07 15.53
C THR A 375 6.64 -9.64 14.09
N ASN A 376 6.03 -8.49 13.95
CA ASN A 376 5.75 -7.82 12.69
C ASN A 376 6.45 -6.47 12.64
N THR A 377 6.91 -6.09 11.47
CA THR A 377 7.45 -4.75 11.19
C THR A 377 6.41 -3.97 10.40
N LEU A 378 6.07 -2.79 10.87
CA LEU A 378 5.20 -1.83 10.20
C LEU A 378 6.00 -0.59 9.84
N ALA A 379 5.91 -0.16 8.58
CA ALA A 379 6.49 1.09 8.13
C ALA A 379 5.46 1.92 7.36
N LEU A 380 5.52 3.23 7.53
CA LEU A 380 4.71 4.21 6.82
C LEU A 380 5.66 5.19 6.11
N ALA A 381 5.53 5.33 4.80
CA ALA A 381 6.19 6.42 4.06
C ALA A 381 5.16 7.54 3.86
N VAL A 382 5.31 8.62 4.61
CA VAL A 382 4.36 9.73 4.67
C VAL A 382 4.84 10.88 3.80
N LEU A 383 4.09 11.20 2.75
CA LEU A 383 4.32 12.35 1.89
C LEU A 383 3.55 13.54 2.45
N SER A 384 4.27 14.57 2.88
CA SER A 384 3.74 15.83 3.40
C SER A 384 3.80 16.91 2.33
N GLU A 385 2.70 17.65 2.15
CA GLU A 385 2.59 18.75 1.18
C GLU A 385 2.96 20.10 1.77
N ALA A 386 3.27 20.19 3.06
CA ALA A 386 3.61 21.41 3.80
C ALA A 386 2.53 22.51 3.81
N ARG A 387 1.29 22.20 3.38
CA ARG A 387 0.20 23.20 3.36
C ARG A 387 -0.45 23.39 4.71
N THR A 388 -0.47 22.35 5.52
CA THR A 388 -1.05 22.29 6.86
C THR A 388 -0.20 21.35 7.72
N ALA A 389 -0.55 21.20 9.00
CA ALA A 389 0.04 20.15 9.82
C ALA A 389 -0.24 18.78 9.18
N SER A 390 0.76 18.22 8.50
CA SER A 390 0.67 16.93 7.82
C SER A 390 1.15 15.83 8.75
N GLY A 391 0.82 14.58 8.40
CA GLY A 391 1.28 13.40 9.12
C GLY A 391 0.22 12.76 10.00
N PRO A 392 0.47 11.51 10.46
CA PRO A 392 -0.54 10.69 11.13
C PRO A 392 -1.03 11.28 12.45
N GLY A 393 -2.34 11.24 12.66
CA GLY A 393 -2.98 11.53 13.94
C GLY A 393 -2.90 10.34 14.87
N ARG A 394 -3.70 9.31 14.63
CA ARG A 394 -3.72 8.07 15.39
C ARG A 394 -3.55 6.88 14.46
N VAL A 395 -2.68 5.97 14.84
CA VAL A 395 -2.42 4.72 14.10
C VAL A 395 -2.57 3.56 15.06
N GLU A 396 -3.50 2.65 14.77
CA GLU A 396 -3.82 1.55 15.67
C GLU A 396 -4.18 0.26 14.91
N LEU A 397 -4.04 -0.87 15.60
CA LEU A 397 -4.56 -2.14 15.13
C LEU A 397 -6.02 -2.29 15.52
N THR A 398 -6.85 -2.73 14.56
CA THR A 398 -8.29 -2.94 14.74
C THR A 398 -8.63 -4.41 14.46
N LEU A 399 -9.37 -5.03 15.37
CA LEU A 399 -9.91 -6.37 15.14
C LEU A 399 -11.16 -6.23 14.25
N LEU A 400 -11.10 -6.77 13.04
CA LEU A 400 -12.18 -6.72 12.06
C LEU A 400 -13.16 -7.89 12.21
N GLY A 401 -12.70 -8.98 12.80
CA GLY A 401 -13.48 -10.17 13.04
C GLY A 401 -12.60 -11.38 13.31
N GLY A 402 -13.24 -12.52 13.55
CA GLY A 402 -12.52 -13.77 13.70
C GLY A 402 -13.45 -14.97 13.82
N THR A 403 -12.89 -16.16 13.67
CA THR A 403 -13.56 -17.45 13.87
C THR A 403 -12.67 -18.40 14.66
N ALA A 404 -13.29 -19.25 15.49
CA ALA A 404 -12.63 -20.45 16.00
C ALA A 404 -12.68 -21.52 14.90
N GLY A 405 -11.52 -21.92 14.39
CA GLY A 405 -11.37 -22.76 13.20
C GLY A 405 -10.33 -22.18 12.24
N GLY A 406 -10.75 -21.89 11.03
CA GLY A 406 -9.90 -21.37 9.96
C GLY A 406 -9.12 -22.44 9.24
N VAL A 407 -8.29 -22.00 8.31
CA VAL A 407 -7.34 -22.84 7.57
C VAL A 407 -5.91 -22.44 7.93
N PRO A 408 -4.96 -23.39 7.92
CA PRO A 408 -3.55 -23.05 8.08
C PRO A 408 -3.10 -22.10 6.95
N VAL A 409 -2.47 -20.99 7.32
CA VAL A 409 -1.90 -20.04 6.39
C VAL A 409 -0.39 -20.05 6.55
N ALA A 410 0.32 -20.31 5.44
CA ALA A 410 1.78 -20.25 5.42
C ALA A 410 2.24 -18.78 5.46
N ALA A 411 3.32 -18.53 6.20
CA ALA A 411 3.93 -17.20 6.20
C ALA A 411 4.58 -16.89 4.84
N VAL A 412 4.33 -15.70 4.33
CA VAL A 412 4.98 -15.18 3.13
C VAL A 412 6.28 -14.50 3.53
N HIS A 413 7.36 -14.76 2.79
CA HIS A 413 8.62 -14.08 3.01
C HIS A 413 8.54 -12.62 2.55
N SER A 414 9.34 -11.75 3.18
CA SER A 414 9.52 -10.38 2.70
C SER A 414 9.99 -10.39 1.25
N PRO A 415 9.53 -9.45 0.40
CA PRO A 415 9.92 -9.41 -1.02
C PRO A 415 11.41 -9.13 -1.23
N GLY A 416 12.12 -8.67 -0.20
CA GLY A 416 13.51 -8.25 -0.35
C GLY A 416 13.63 -6.85 -0.97
N ARG A 417 14.81 -6.54 -1.47
CA ARG A 417 15.13 -5.30 -2.17
C ARG A 417 14.95 -5.46 -3.66
#